data_e2ccec33c58bdb4d9abade72eb872188
#
_entry.id   e2ccec33c58bdb4d9abade72eb872188
#
_cell.length_a   1.000
_cell.length_b   1.000
_cell.length_c   1.000
_cell.angle_alpha   90.00
_cell.angle_beta   90.00
_cell.angle_gamma   90.00
#
_symmetry.space_group_name_H-M   'P 1'
#
loop_
_entity.id
_entity.type
_entity.pdbx_description
1 polymer ?
#
loop_
_entity_poly.entity_id
_entity_poly.type
_entity_poly.pdbx_seq_one_letter_code
_entity_poly.pdbx_strand_id
1 'polypeptide(L)'
;MEEYCRPATLEDLKALITSLNQQEVDYLLIGGYALFAHGYHRATTDIDVLVPATEESGRKVRKALMVLPDQAAKDIDPAWFNEGGNIRVADAFVVDIMLNACGETYETLKQYSETVDMDGLLIRTINLEGLLRTKQTMRDKDMADRAVLERALEVLQEREKSRDHGFGG
;
A
#
# COMPACT_ATOMS: atom_id res chain seq x y z
N MET A 1 -17.52 18.20 -15.81
CA MET A 1 -18.22 17.82 -14.59
C MET A 1 -17.28 17.12 -13.63
N GLU A 2 -17.31 17.56 -12.44
CA GLU A 2 -16.46 17.01 -11.41
C GLU A 2 -16.81 15.55 -11.11
N GLU A 3 -15.82 14.72 -11.10
CA GLU A 3 -16.02 13.32 -10.80
C GLU A 3 -15.80 13.08 -9.31
N TYR A 4 -16.79 12.54 -8.66
CA TYR A 4 -16.65 12.22 -7.25
C TYR A 4 -16.37 10.75 -7.09
N CYS A 5 -15.16 10.45 -6.66
CA CYS A 5 -14.83 9.08 -6.27
C CYS A 5 -15.27 8.92 -4.82
N ARG A 6 -16.02 7.87 -4.56
CA ARG A 6 -16.36 7.56 -3.18
C ARG A 6 -15.12 7.05 -2.45
N PRO A 7 -15.08 7.12 -1.12
CA PRO A 7 -13.98 6.50 -0.38
C PRO A 7 -13.94 5.00 -0.66
N ALA A 8 -12.74 4.46 -0.76
CA ALA A 8 -12.57 3.02 -0.92
C ALA A 8 -13.03 2.31 0.36
N THR A 9 -13.60 1.13 0.19
CA THR A 9 -14.06 0.31 1.30
C THR A 9 -13.15 -0.90 1.46
N LEU A 10 -13.33 -1.64 2.54
CA LEU A 10 -12.59 -2.88 2.73
C LEU A 10 -12.86 -3.87 1.60
N GLU A 11 -14.12 -3.91 1.13
CA GLU A 11 -14.46 -4.80 0.02
C GLU A 11 -13.76 -4.40 -1.27
N ASP A 12 -13.60 -3.09 -1.49
CA ASP A 12 -12.83 -2.61 -2.64
C ASP A 12 -11.38 -3.04 -2.54
N LEU A 13 -10.80 -2.94 -1.36
CA LEU A 13 -9.43 -3.37 -1.13
C LEU A 13 -9.28 -4.86 -1.43
N LYS A 14 -10.20 -5.66 -0.92
CA LYS A 14 -10.15 -7.11 -1.14
C LYS A 14 -10.25 -7.46 -2.62
N ALA A 15 -11.15 -6.80 -3.35
CA ALA A 15 -11.31 -7.05 -4.78
C ALA A 15 -10.05 -6.67 -5.55
N LEU A 16 -9.46 -5.53 -5.22
CA LEU A 16 -8.25 -5.07 -5.88
C LEU A 16 -7.08 -6.02 -5.60
N ILE A 17 -6.88 -6.38 -4.35
CA ILE A 17 -5.77 -7.26 -3.97
C ILE A 17 -5.94 -8.65 -4.60
N THR A 18 -7.16 -9.15 -4.62
CA THR A 18 -7.44 -10.43 -5.28
C THR A 18 -6.99 -10.39 -6.74
N SER A 19 -7.33 -9.31 -7.43
CA SER A 19 -6.96 -9.17 -8.84
C SER A 19 -5.45 -9.01 -9.02
N LEU A 20 -4.80 -8.23 -8.16
CA LEU A 20 -3.35 -8.07 -8.21
C LEU A 20 -2.65 -9.43 -8.02
N ASN A 21 -3.14 -10.21 -7.08
CA ASN A 21 -2.58 -11.54 -6.83
C ASN A 21 -2.81 -12.47 -8.02
N GLN A 22 -3.99 -12.42 -8.63
CA GLN A 22 -4.31 -13.25 -9.79
C GLN A 22 -3.43 -12.93 -10.99
N GLN A 23 -3.10 -11.67 -11.18
CA GLN A 23 -2.24 -11.24 -12.28
C GLN A 23 -0.76 -11.31 -11.94
N GLU A 24 -0.42 -11.82 -10.76
CA GLU A 24 0.96 -11.98 -10.32
C GLU A 24 1.74 -10.67 -10.33
N VAL A 25 1.06 -9.60 -9.91
CA VAL A 25 1.69 -8.29 -9.80
C VAL A 25 2.59 -8.27 -8.58
N ASP A 26 3.83 -7.78 -8.74
CA ASP A 26 4.66 -7.47 -7.59
C ASP A 26 4.16 -6.14 -7.02
N TYR A 27 3.78 -6.12 -5.77
CA TYR A 27 3.25 -4.91 -5.14
C TYR A 27 3.49 -4.94 -3.65
N LEU A 28 3.44 -3.76 -3.05
CA LEU A 28 3.37 -3.60 -1.60
C LEU A 28 2.23 -2.63 -1.31
N LEU A 29 1.30 -3.05 -0.47
CA LEU A 29 0.28 -2.13 0.03
C LEU A 29 0.97 -1.14 0.96
N ILE A 30 0.78 0.15 0.72
CA ILE A 30 1.34 1.21 1.56
C ILE A 30 0.21 2.17 1.93
N GLY A 31 0.52 3.24 2.63
CA GLY A 31 -0.46 4.25 2.96
C GLY A 31 -1.43 3.82 4.06
N GLY A 32 -2.61 4.44 4.08
CA GLY A 32 -3.59 4.24 5.14
C GLY A 32 -4.09 2.82 5.27
N TYR A 33 -4.28 2.12 4.15
CA TYR A 33 -4.73 0.73 4.21
C TYR A 33 -3.64 -0.23 4.69
N ALA A 34 -2.36 0.13 4.56
CA ALA A 34 -1.31 -0.66 5.18
C ALA A 34 -1.39 -0.54 6.71
N LEU A 35 -1.66 0.65 7.22
CA LEU A 35 -1.91 0.83 8.66
C LEU A 35 -3.10 -0.02 9.11
N PHE A 36 -4.17 -0.01 8.31
CA PHE A 36 -5.35 -0.81 8.60
C PHE A 36 -5.01 -2.29 8.65
N ALA A 37 -4.19 -2.78 7.72
CA ALA A 37 -3.79 -4.18 7.69
C ALA A 37 -3.02 -4.59 8.95
N HIS A 38 -2.33 -3.64 9.58
CA HIS A 38 -1.61 -3.88 10.82
C HIS A 38 -2.46 -3.60 12.07
N GLY A 39 -3.76 -3.36 11.89
CA GLY A 39 -4.68 -3.21 13.00
C GLY A 39 -4.88 -1.80 13.52
N TYR A 40 -4.38 -0.79 12.80
CA TYR A 40 -4.51 0.61 13.23
C TYR A 40 -5.57 1.31 12.40
N HIS A 41 -6.67 1.68 13.04
CA HIS A 41 -7.79 2.32 12.37
C HIS A 41 -7.53 3.79 12.14
N ARG A 42 -7.80 4.23 10.93
CA ARG A 42 -7.58 5.59 10.50
C ARG A 42 -8.46 5.85 9.30
N ALA A 43 -9.01 7.06 9.20
CA ALA A 43 -9.79 7.43 8.03
C ALA A 43 -8.87 7.42 6.81
N THR A 44 -9.26 6.66 5.79
CA THR A 44 -8.51 6.61 4.55
C THR A 44 -9.51 6.51 3.39
N THR A 45 -9.22 7.20 2.30
CA THR A 45 -10.12 7.26 1.16
C THR A 45 -9.54 6.55 -0.06
N ASP A 46 -8.22 6.48 -0.16
CA ASP A 46 -7.54 5.97 -1.33
C ASP A 46 -6.75 4.72 -0.99
N ILE A 47 -6.57 3.87 -1.99
CA ILE A 47 -5.72 2.68 -1.83
C ILE A 47 -4.40 2.99 -2.53
N ASP A 48 -3.29 2.87 -1.79
CA ASP A 48 -1.95 3.15 -2.31
C ASP A 48 -1.17 1.85 -2.43
N VAL A 49 -0.67 1.56 -3.62
CA VAL A 49 0.17 0.38 -3.85
C VAL A 49 1.48 0.81 -4.52
N LEU A 50 2.57 0.26 -4.02
CA LEU A 50 3.90 0.52 -4.57
C LEU A 50 4.27 -0.67 -5.46
N VAL A 51 4.71 -0.37 -6.69
CA VAL A 51 5.03 -1.42 -7.67
C VAL A 51 6.36 -1.11 -8.35
N PRO A 52 6.99 -2.13 -8.96
CA PRO A 52 8.23 -1.89 -9.69
C PRO A 52 8.03 -0.95 -10.86
N ALA A 53 9.03 -0.10 -11.10
CA ALA A 53 8.97 0.92 -12.16
C ALA A 53 9.43 0.32 -13.49
N THR A 54 8.67 -0.64 -14.00
CA THR A 54 8.96 -1.31 -15.26
C THR A 54 7.70 -1.38 -16.11
N GLU A 55 7.90 -1.44 -17.43
CA GLU A 55 6.78 -1.57 -18.35
C GLU A 55 6.03 -2.89 -18.13
N GLU A 56 6.74 -3.96 -17.80
CA GLU A 56 6.11 -5.23 -17.52
C GLU A 56 5.17 -5.12 -16.33
N SER A 57 5.62 -4.46 -15.26
CA SER A 57 4.78 -4.18 -14.10
C SER A 57 3.55 -3.38 -14.54
N GLY A 58 3.75 -2.40 -15.41
CA GLY A 58 2.65 -1.58 -15.91
C GLY A 58 1.60 -2.38 -16.63
N ARG A 59 2.01 -3.34 -17.46
CA ARG A 59 1.06 -4.18 -18.19
C ARG A 59 0.24 -5.02 -17.22
N LYS A 60 0.89 -5.61 -16.22
CA LYS A 60 0.20 -6.44 -15.24
C LYS A 60 -0.75 -5.63 -14.36
N VAL A 61 -0.29 -4.46 -13.92
CA VAL A 61 -1.12 -3.57 -13.11
C VAL A 61 -2.35 -3.12 -13.89
N ARG A 62 -2.15 -2.70 -15.14
CA ARG A 62 -3.28 -2.28 -15.98
C ARG A 62 -4.32 -3.39 -16.08
N LYS A 63 -3.86 -4.61 -16.36
CA LYS A 63 -4.76 -5.75 -16.50
C LYS A 63 -5.49 -6.03 -15.18
N ALA A 64 -4.78 -5.96 -14.06
CA ALA A 64 -5.38 -6.22 -12.76
C ALA A 64 -6.45 -5.17 -12.42
N LEU A 65 -6.21 -3.90 -12.75
CA LEU A 65 -7.13 -2.83 -12.41
C LEU A 65 -8.34 -2.76 -13.33
N MET A 66 -8.35 -3.51 -14.44
CA MET A 66 -9.52 -3.55 -15.32
C MET A 66 -10.72 -4.22 -14.65
N VAL A 67 -10.52 -4.85 -13.50
CA VAL A 67 -11.63 -5.43 -12.73
C VAL A 67 -12.49 -4.35 -12.06
N LEU A 68 -11.96 -3.12 -11.94
CA LEU A 68 -12.70 -2.04 -11.30
C LEU A 68 -13.89 -1.59 -12.15
N PRO A 69 -14.97 -1.10 -11.50
CA PRO A 69 -16.24 -0.89 -12.19
C PRO A 69 -16.20 0.01 -13.41
N ASP A 70 -15.44 1.10 -13.36
CA ASP A 70 -15.41 2.07 -14.44
C ASP A 70 -14.31 1.80 -15.45
N GLN A 71 -13.47 0.80 -15.19
CA GLN A 71 -12.36 0.40 -16.04
C GLN A 71 -11.47 1.57 -16.44
N ALA A 72 -11.24 2.48 -15.50
CA ALA A 72 -10.41 3.67 -15.74
C ALA A 72 -8.98 3.29 -16.13
N ALA A 73 -8.53 2.09 -15.76
CA ALA A 73 -7.18 1.64 -16.05
C ALA A 73 -6.93 1.44 -17.56
N LYS A 74 -7.98 1.42 -18.36
CA LYS A 74 -7.81 1.29 -19.83
C LYS A 74 -6.96 2.41 -20.40
N ASP A 75 -6.92 3.56 -19.72
CA ASP A 75 -6.17 4.72 -20.19
C ASP A 75 -4.71 4.72 -19.74
N ILE A 76 -4.29 3.72 -18.96
CA ILE A 76 -2.91 3.62 -18.50
C ILE A 76 -2.03 3.15 -19.68
N ASP A 77 -0.94 3.88 -19.90
CA ASP A 77 0.10 3.44 -20.82
C ASP A 77 1.19 2.76 -19.99
N PRO A 78 1.43 1.45 -20.18
CA PRO A 78 2.46 0.76 -19.41
C PRO A 78 3.85 1.40 -19.49
N ALA A 79 4.14 2.12 -20.58
CA ALA A 79 5.42 2.78 -20.71
C ALA A 79 5.61 3.88 -19.67
N TRP A 80 4.53 4.44 -19.11
CA TRP A 80 4.64 5.46 -18.06
C TRP A 80 5.40 4.94 -16.84
N PHE A 81 5.36 3.62 -16.61
CA PHE A 81 6.03 3.04 -15.44
C PHE A 81 7.55 3.18 -15.53
N ASN A 82 8.10 3.26 -16.75
CA ASN A 82 9.54 3.48 -16.92
C ASN A 82 9.96 4.87 -16.51
N GLU A 83 9.02 5.81 -16.45
CA GLU A 83 9.31 7.20 -16.12
C GLU A 83 9.39 7.44 -14.62
N GLY A 84 8.90 6.50 -13.82
CA GLY A 84 9.03 6.58 -12.36
C GLY A 84 8.09 7.53 -11.65
N GLY A 85 7.15 8.14 -12.36
CA GLY A 85 6.15 9.00 -11.76
C GLY A 85 4.98 8.18 -11.20
N ASN A 86 4.26 8.76 -10.25
CA ASN A 86 3.10 8.09 -9.67
C ASN A 86 1.89 8.27 -10.56
N ILE A 87 1.00 7.28 -10.55
CA ILE A 87 -0.18 7.26 -11.43
C ILE A 87 -1.42 7.14 -10.56
N ARG A 88 -2.30 8.12 -10.67
CA ARG A 88 -3.56 8.11 -9.94
C ARG A 88 -4.67 7.57 -10.85
N VAL A 89 -5.32 6.50 -10.42
CA VAL A 89 -6.41 5.87 -11.15
C VAL A 89 -7.71 6.22 -10.42
N ALA A 90 -8.49 7.12 -11.02
CA ALA A 90 -9.78 7.53 -10.46
C ALA A 90 -10.88 6.71 -11.12
N ASP A 91 -11.27 5.64 -10.46
CA ASP A 91 -12.35 4.76 -10.88
C ASP A 91 -13.56 5.06 -9.99
N ALA A 92 -14.30 4.05 -9.53
CA ALA A 92 -15.35 4.29 -8.54
C ALA A 92 -14.73 4.79 -7.23
N PHE A 93 -13.49 4.42 -6.97
CA PHE A 93 -12.67 4.96 -5.88
C PHE A 93 -11.26 5.16 -6.43
N VAL A 94 -10.39 5.79 -5.67
CA VAL A 94 -9.06 6.13 -6.16
C VAL A 94 -8.04 5.07 -5.76
N VAL A 95 -7.26 4.62 -6.74
CA VAL A 95 -6.08 3.78 -6.52
C VAL A 95 -4.87 4.59 -6.96
N ASP A 96 -3.93 4.81 -6.05
CA ASP A 96 -2.69 5.48 -6.37
C ASP A 96 -1.61 4.43 -6.59
N ILE A 97 -1.14 4.36 -7.84
CA ILE A 97 -0.04 3.46 -8.20
C ILE A 97 1.23 4.25 -7.97
N MET A 98 1.99 3.82 -6.96
CA MET A 98 3.19 4.54 -6.55
C MET A 98 4.41 3.84 -7.14
N LEU A 99 5.27 4.61 -7.79
CA LEU A 99 6.55 4.13 -8.27
C LEU A 99 7.67 4.69 -7.40
N ASN A 100 7.33 5.70 -6.60
CA ASN A 100 8.26 6.33 -5.66
C ASN A 100 7.47 6.83 -4.47
N ALA A 101 7.98 6.58 -3.27
CA ALA A 101 7.35 7.04 -2.03
C ALA A 101 8.46 7.63 -1.16
N CYS A 102 8.55 8.96 -1.12
CA CYS A 102 9.57 9.69 -0.37
C CYS A 102 10.98 9.24 -0.73
N GLY A 103 11.23 9.06 -2.02
CA GLY A 103 12.54 8.64 -2.52
C GLY A 103 12.78 7.14 -2.47
N GLU A 104 11.83 6.37 -1.92
CA GLU A 104 11.94 4.92 -1.86
C GLU A 104 11.18 4.29 -3.01
N THR A 105 11.66 3.15 -3.49
CA THR A 105 11.04 2.42 -4.59
C THR A 105 10.65 1.02 -4.11
N TYR A 106 9.94 0.29 -4.97
CA TYR A 106 9.63 -1.10 -4.67
C TYR A 106 10.92 -1.89 -4.37
N GLU A 107 11.97 -1.66 -5.15
CA GLU A 107 13.24 -2.39 -4.97
C GLU A 107 13.89 -2.08 -3.63
N THR A 108 13.78 -0.86 -3.13
CA THR A 108 14.37 -0.51 -1.85
C THR A 108 13.49 -0.93 -0.67
N LEU A 109 12.17 -1.03 -0.88
CA LEU A 109 11.23 -1.30 0.21
C LEU A 109 10.78 -2.75 0.28
N LYS A 110 11.04 -3.58 -0.74
CA LYS A 110 10.57 -4.97 -0.72
C LYS A 110 11.12 -5.77 0.45
N GLN A 111 12.27 -5.37 1.00
CA GLN A 111 12.82 -6.01 2.19
C GLN A 111 11.93 -5.84 3.42
N TYR A 112 11.03 -4.87 3.38
CA TYR A 112 10.09 -4.61 4.47
C TYR A 112 8.72 -5.22 4.19
N SER A 113 8.63 -6.13 3.23
CA SER A 113 7.34 -6.74 2.89
C SER A 113 6.93 -7.76 3.96
N GLU A 114 5.64 -7.82 4.17
CA GLU A 114 5.05 -8.74 5.14
C GLU A 114 3.72 -9.21 4.56
N THR A 115 3.42 -10.50 4.72
CA THR A 115 2.15 -11.04 4.24
C THR A 115 1.17 -11.07 5.39
N VAL A 116 0.02 -10.44 5.21
CA VAL A 116 -1.05 -10.42 6.20
C VAL A 116 -2.23 -11.19 5.65
N ASP A 117 -2.81 -12.07 6.49
CA ASP A 117 -4.02 -12.81 6.12
C ASP A 117 -5.22 -12.00 6.59
N MET A 118 -6.04 -11.56 5.65
CA MET A 118 -7.24 -10.81 5.95
C MET A 118 -8.44 -11.63 5.44
N ASP A 119 -9.08 -12.34 6.34
CA ASP A 119 -10.23 -13.18 6.04
C ASP A 119 -9.95 -14.20 4.94
N GLY A 120 -8.75 -14.78 4.96
CA GLY A 120 -8.33 -15.77 3.98
C GLY A 120 -7.65 -15.20 2.76
N LEU A 121 -7.64 -13.88 2.60
CA LEU A 121 -6.96 -13.22 1.49
C LEU A 121 -5.57 -12.81 1.93
N LEU A 122 -4.55 -13.26 1.22
CA LEU A 122 -3.17 -12.90 1.53
C LEU A 122 -2.84 -11.56 0.88
N ILE A 123 -2.44 -10.61 1.70
CA ILE A 123 -2.11 -9.27 1.25
C ILE A 123 -0.65 -9.02 1.51
N ARG A 124 0.10 -8.63 0.48
CA ARG A 124 1.48 -8.20 0.67
C ARG A 124 1.47 -6.73 1.05
N THR A 125 1.84 -6.46 2.27
CA THR A 125 1.87 -5.09 2.78
C THR A 125 3.27 -4.76 3.26
N ILE A 126 3.58 -3.48 3.28
CA ILE A 126 4.82 -3.02 3.89
C ILE A 126 4.66 -3.16 5.41
N ASN A 127 5.75 -3.49 6.10
CA ASN A 127 5.69 -3.56 7.56
C ASN A 127 5.74 -2.15 8.16
N LEU A 128 5.60 -2.05 9.48
CA LEU A 128 5.51 -0.74 10.14
C LEU A 128 6.79 0.07 9.97
N GLU A 129 7.94 -0.58 10.02
CA GLU A 129 9.21 0.11 9.82
C GLU A 129 9.31 0.70 8.42
N GLY A 130 8.97 -0.09 7.40
CA GLY A 130 9.00 0.39 6.02
C GLY A 130 7.98 1.49 5.79
N LEU A 131 6.80 1.35 6.41
CA LEU A 131 5.75 2.36 6.27
C LEU A 131 6.21 3.70 6.84
N LEU A 132 6.93 3.67 7.95
CA LEU A 132 7.50 4.89 8.53
C LEU A 132 8.43 5.59 7.54
N ARG A 133 9.22 4.82 6.78
CA ARG A 133 10.11 5.40 5.76
C ARG A 133 9.33 6.15 4.69
N THR A 134 8.12 5.71 4.36
CA THR A 134 7.30 6.37 3.34
C THR A 134 6.61 7.62 3.86
N LYS A 135 6.74 7.93 5.16
CA LYS A 135 6.10 9.08 5.80
C LYS A 135 7.11 10.15 6.22
N GLN A 136 8.26 10.19 5.58
CA GLN A 136 9.32 11.15 5.95
C GLN A 136 9.10 12.50 5.27
N THR A 137 7.90 13.07 5.46
CA THR A 137 7.56 14.37 4.88
C THR A 137 7.10 15.32 5.99
N MET A 138 6.95 16.60 5.64
CA MET A 138 6.50 17.62 6.58
C MET A 138 5.00 17.90 6.50
N ARG A 139 4.25 17.14 5.71
CA ARG A 139 2.80 17.34 5.66
C ARG A 139 2.17 16.89 6.98
N ASP A 140 1.15 17.60 7.42
CA ASP A 140 0.50 17.31 8.68
C ASP A 140 0.00 15.87 8.76
N LYS A 141 -0.57 15.37 7.67
CA LYS A 141 -1.06 14.00 7.61
C LYS A 141 0.06 12.99 7.85
N ASP A 142 1.21 13.22 7.18
CA ASP A 142 2.34 12.30 7.32
C ASP A 142 2.96 12.40 8.71
N MET A 143 2.97 13.57 9.31
CA MET A 143 3.48 13.74 10.66
C MET A 143 2.62 12.98 11.67
N ALA A 144 1.30 13.02 11.50
CA ALA A 144 0.39 12.27 12.36
C ALA A 144 0.59 10.77 12.19
N ASP A 145 0.75 10.30 10.94
CA ASP A 145 1.01 8.89 10.67
C ASP A 145 2.34 8.44 11.26
N ARG A 146 3.37 9.28 11.18
CA ARG A 146 4.67 8.96 11.76
C ARG A 146 4.57 8.76 13.26
N ALA A 147 3.83 9.62 13.94
CA ALA A 147 3.66 9.49 15.39
C ALA A 147 3.02 8.15 15.74
N VAL A 148 1.99 7.76 15.00
CA VAL A 148 1.32 6.48 15.22
C VAL A 148 2.29 5.32 14.98
N LEU A 149 3.05 5.38 13.89
CA LEU A 149 3.98 4.31 13.52
C LEU A 149 5.12 4.18 14.53
N GLU A 150 5.65 5.31 14.98
CA GLU A 150 6.74 5.29 15.97
C GLU A 150 6.25 4.67 17.26
N ARG A 151 5.03 5.01 17.66
CA ARG A 151 4.45 4.43 18.87
C ARG A 151 4.23 2.92 18.71
N ALA A 152 3.74 2.51 17.55
CA ALA A 152 3.51 1.09 17.27
C ALA A 152 4.80 0.30 17.34
N LEU A 153 5.88 0.84 16.78
CA LEU A 153 7.18 0.20 16.82
C LEU A 153 7.71 0.08 18.24
N GLU A 154 7.55 1.13 19.06
CA GLU A 154 7.94 1.08 20.46
C GLU A 154 7.23 -0.05 21.21
N VAL A 155 5.92 -0.17 20.98
CA VAL A 155 5.12 -1.20 21.65
C VAL A 155 5.61 -2.59 21.25
N LEU A 156 5.90 -2.80 19.97
CA LEU A 156 6.42 -4.08 19.52
C LEU A 156 7.77 -4.41 20.13
N GLN A 157 8.65 -3.44 20.22
CA GLN A 157 9.96 -3.64 20.82
C GLN A 157 9.84 -3.98 22.31
N GLU A 158 8.92 -3.32 23.00
CA GLU A 158 8.67 -3.63 24.41
C GLU A 158 8.14 -5.04 24.60
N ARG A 159 7.24 -5.47 23.72
CA ARG A 159 6.69 -6.83 23.78
C ARG A 159 7.77 -7.88 23.54
N GLU A 160 8.67 -7.63 22.61
CA GLU A 160 9.77 -8.54 22.35
C GLU A 160 10.69 -8.65 23.54
N LYS A 161 11.01 -7.53 24.18
CA LYS A 161 11.84 -7.53 25.38
C LYS A 161 11.17 -8.31 26.52
N SER A 162 9.87 -8.09 26.71
CA SER A 162 9.13 -8.81 27.74
C SER A 162 9.11 -10.30 27.47
N ARG A 163 8.96 -10.69 26.23
CA ARG A 163 8.92 -12.11 25.86
C ARG A 163 10.27 -12.77 26.13
N ASP A 164 11.36 -12.10 25.75
CA ASP A 164 12.69 -12.64 25.98
C ASP A 164 12.97 -12.81 27.47
N HIS A 165 12.60 -11.81 28.27
CA HIS A 165 12.80 -11.87 29.71
C HIS A 165 11.87 -12.88 30.38
N GLY A 166 10.67 -13.09 29.79
CA GLY A 166 9.71 -14.02 30.34
C GLY A 166 10.18 -15.47 30.30
N PHE A 167 11.05 -15.82 29.37
CA PHE A 167 11.57 -17.18 29.24
C PHE A 167 12.91 -17.35 29.93
N GLY A 168 13.50 -16.26 30.37
CA GLY A 168 14.79 -16.32 31.03
C GLY A 168 14.69 -16.61 32.51
N GLY A 169 13.49 -16.66 33.01
CA GLY A 169 13.28 -16.88 34.43
C GLY A 169 13.18 -18.32 34.81
#